data_04091d21e0a9efaee1c3c5a457978862
#
_entry.id   04091d21e0a9efaee1c3c5a457978862
#
_cell.length_a   1.000
_cell.length_b   1.000
_cell.length_c   1.000
_cell.angle_alpha   90.00
_cell.angle_beta   90.00
_cell.angle_gamma   90.00
#
_symmetry.space_group_name_H-M   'P 1'
#
loop_
_entity.id
_entity.type
_entity.pdbx_description
1 polymer ?
#
loop_
_entity_poly.entity_id
_entity_poly.type
_entity_poly.pdbx_seq_one_letter_code
_entity_poly.pdbx_strand_id
1 'polypeptide(L)'
;MVVSRKFLGGITLVLTKWCIGGIICLESEVKMMNVENIKVGETYKYKELCKLLGVKCETATNKKVNLLEEFERFFEYGKSDKGTFFIKKIYDVPLPGFENGFFYKTMIIPVKCSKEDYQYLMQCSKWAGDCWNKIVKADNDFYKENGRLMKKSELQSFVKNITPLHAVGNQHVYQKYYVSRDAMFRSRSAQHENSDKVKLPYRNKKYFVVGWNVFCYSINYKKHELRLGRKVDENGKRQNPIVCSFKTMPKHVVEIELIYRDGLCLAVKYKEPKTNINIETKNVAAIDLGEIHSITSIDNNGNAIIITGRKIRSIKRLQNKEQAKLRSKRDKLTKGSRQYRKYSRAIYKLSIKTDKQILDCVHKISKLYLDYCIENGISKVYYGDLDSCTRGHKNDMSKFTNQKLRDWCYGLLMLQLENKLNRYGIELIKVSEAYSSQTCPHCGHRHKPTGRNYECQCGYKQHRDVVGAMNILNFNEKDAQLEKYNNLKYLRIA
;
A
#
# COMPACT_ATOMS: atom_id res chain seq x y z
N MET A 1 29.56 21.41 -0.95
CA MET A 1 28.43 22.34 -1.02
C MET A 1 28.93 23.67 -1.60
N VAL A 2 28.67 23.95 -2.87
CA VAL A 2 28.99 25.23 -3.48
C VAL A 2 27.71 25.80 -4.03
N VAL A 3 27.20 26.84 -3.37
CA VAL A 3 26.00 27.56 -3.81
C VAL A 3 26.47 28.74 -4.64
N SER A 4 26.26 28.74 -5.95
CA SER A 4 26.43 29.92 -6.78
C SER A 4 25.07 30.53 -7.10
N ARG A 5 24.82 31.75 -6.67
CA ARG A 5 23.63 32.54 -7.05
C ARG A 5 23.96 33.36 -8.31
N LYS A 6 23.20 33.13 -9.39
CA LYS A 6 23.15 34.04 -10.52
C LYS A 6 21.77 34.67 -10.60
N PHE A 7 21.71 35.98 -10.53
CA PHE A 7 20.50 36.76 -10.77
C PHE A 7 20.44 37.14 -12.25
N LEU A 8 19.35 36.77 -12.92
CA LEU A 8 18.97 37.29 -14.23
C LEU A 8 17.45 37.43 -14.24
N GLY A 9 16.99 38.69 -14.18
CA GLY A 9 15.62 39.07 -14.54
C GLY A 9 14.48 38.36 -13.79
N GLY A 10 14.32 38.57 -12.49
CA GLY A 10 13.07 38.24 -11.75
C GLY A 10 12.82 36.77 -11.46
N ILE A 11 13.73 35.84 -11.74
CA ILE A 11 13.58 34.40 -11.48
C ILE A 11 14.72 33.93 -10.58
N THR A 12 14.42 33.45 -9.39
CA THR A 12 15.40 32.83 -8.49
C THR A 12 15.50 31.33 -8.81
N LEU A 13 16.57 30.96 -9.53
CA LEU A 13 16.92 29.56 -9.78
C LEU A 13 17.76 29.03 -8.60
N VAL A 14 17.25 28.12 -7.83
CA VAL A 14 18.00 27.32 -6.83
C VAL A 14 18.46 26.03 -7.50
N LEU A 15 19.77 26.04 -7.90
CA LEU A 15 20.41 24.82 -8.44
C LEU A 15 21.06 24.03 -7.28
N THR A 16 20.49 22.97 -6.84
CA THR A 16 21.14 21.97 -5.98
C THR A 16 21.72 20.86 -6.83
N LYS A 17 23.05 20.78 -6.91
CA LYS A 17 23.78 19.68 -7.54
C LYS A 17 24.07 18.60 -6.51
N TRP A 18 23.57 17.39 -6.72
CA TRP A 18 23.99 16.18 -6.00
C TRP A 18 24.75 15.28 -6.97
N CYS A 19 26.02 14.98 -6.66
CA CYS A 19 26.79 13.96 -7.35
C CYS A 19 26.91 12.73 -6.45
N ILE A 20 26.29 11.62 -6.84
CA ILE A 20 26.62 10.29 -6.35
C ILE A 20 26.79 9.39 -7.56
N GLY A 21 27.99 8.82 -7.76
CA GLY A 21 28.26 7.72 -8.70
C GLY A 21 28.13 8.04 -10.20
N GLY A 22 28.69 9.16 -10.67
CA GLY A 22 28.98 9.34 -12.12
C GLY A 22 27.78 9.52 -13.07
N ILE A 23 26.55 9.68 -12.58
CA ILE A 23 25.36 9.96 -13.39
C ILE A 23 24.86 11.35 -13.03
N ILE A 24 24.97 12.29 -13.98
CA ILE A 24 24.36 13.61 -13.88
C ILE A 24 22.87 13.44 -14.20
N CYS A 25 22.02 13.37 -13.16
CA CYS A 25 20.60 13.60 -13.33
C CYS A 25 20.37 15.11 -13.45
N LEU A 26 20.06 15.56 -14.66
CA LEU A 26 19.47 16.88 -14.86
C LEU A 26 18.05 16.84 -14.28
N GLU A 27 17.84 17.54 -13.17
CA GLU A 27 16.48 17.81 -12.68
C GLU A 27 15.71 18.53 -13.81
N SER A 28 14.60 17.94 -14.23
CA SER A 28 13.67 18.57 -15.15
C SER A 28 13.21 19.90 -14.55
N GLU A 29 13.34 20.97 -15.32
CA GLU A 29 12.84 22.31 -14.97
C GLU A 29 11.39 22.20 -14.47
N VAL A 30 11.16 22.59 -13.22
CA VAL A 30 9.82 22.78 -12.69
C VAL A 30 9.22 23.93 -13.49
N LYS A 31 8.31 23.64 -14.39
CA LYS A 31 7.55 24.66 -15.14
C LYS A 31 6.67 25.41 -14.15
N MET A 32 7.15 26.55 -13.67
CA MET A 32 6.37 27.48 -12.89
C MET A 32 5.31 28.09 -13.79
N MET A 33 4.03 27.84 -13.52
CA MET A 33 2.93 28.50 -14.21
C MET A 33 2.69 29.86 -13.55
N ASN A 34 2.58 30.91 -14.36
CA ASN A 34 2.23 32.23 -13.85
C ASN A 34 0.72 32.33 -13.68
N VAL A 35 0.24 32.19 -12.45
CA VAL A 35 -1.19 32.26 -12.14
C VAL A 35 -1.67 33.67 -11.75
N GLU A 36 -0.79 34.66 -11.68
CA GLU A 36 -1.11 36.04 -11.26
C GLU A 36 -2.12 36.72 -12.18
N ASN A 37 -2.13 36.34 -13.44
CA ASN A 37 -3.04 36.91 -14.45
C ASN A 37 -4.38 36.19 -14.57
N ILE A 38 -4.63 35.20 -13.72
CA ILE A 38 -5.88 34.41 -13.71
C ILE A 38 -6.76 34.90 -12.57
N LYS A 39 -8.06 35.10 -12.87
CA LYS A 39 -9.01 35.60 -11.86
C LYS A 39 -10.11 34.54 -11.59
N VAL A 40 -10.44 34.38 -10.32
CA VAL A 40 -11.56 33.55 -9.87
C VAL A 40 -12.87 34.16 -10.38
N GLY A 41 -13.79 33.35 -10.88
CA GLY A 41 -15.07 33.79 -11.45
C GLY A 41 -15.01 34.15 -12.94
N GLU A 42 -13.85 34.21 -13.54
CA GLU A 42 -13.71 34.49 -14.98
C GLU A 42 -13.66 33.20 -15.82
N THR A 43 -13.95 33.35 -17.12
CA THR A 43 -14.00 32.24 -18.09
C THR A 43 -13.00 32.49 -19.21
N TYR A 44 -12.12 31.52 -19.44
CA TYR A 44 -11.05 31.61 -20.43
C TYR A 44 -11.16 30.53 -21.51
N LYS A 45 -10.74 30.84 -22.75
CA LYS A 45 -10.50 29.85 -23.79
C LYS A 45 -9.18 29.11 -23.54
N TYR A 46 -9.07 27.87 -23.98
CA TYR A 46 -7.84 27.06 -23.76
C TYR A 46 -6.56 27.76 -24.20
N LYS A 47 -6.55 28.34 -25.40
CA LYS A 47 -5.36 29.06 -25.92
C LYS A 47 -5.02 30.31 -25.09
N GLU A 48 -6.02 31.03 -24.65
CA GLU A 48 -5.88 32.21 -23.79
C GLU A 48 -5.31 31.82 -22.42
N LEU A 49 -5.86 30.76 -21.81
CA LEU A 49 -5.39 30.24 -20.54
C LEU A 49 -3.90 29.80 -20.63
N CYS A 50 -3.50 29.11 -21.70
CA CYS A 50 -2.11 28.74 -21.92
C CYS A 50 -1.19 29.98 -22.04
N LYS A 51 -1.67 31.03 -22.72
CA LYS A 51 -0.92 32.30 -22.86
C LYS A 51 -0.73 33.01 -21.53
N LEU A 52 -1.80 33.13 -20.75
CA LEU A 52 -1.76 33.75 -19.42
C LEU A 52 -0.85 33.00 -18.43
N LEU A 53 -0.85 31.66 -18.50
CA LEU A 53 -0.02 30.80 -17.69
C LEU A 53 1.44 30.72 -18.18
N GLY A 54 1.78 31.32 -19.33
CA GLY A 54 3.12 31.24 -19.90
C GLY A 54 3.53 29.86 -20.39
N VAL A 55 2.56 28.98 -20.73
CA VAL A 55 2.84 27.61 -21.15
C VAL A 55 2.53 27.41 -22.63
N LYS A 56 3.26 26.47 -23.26
CA LYS A 56 3.01 26.11 -24.67
C LYS A 56 1.64 25.44 -24.79
N CYS A 57 0.82 25.94 -25.72
CA CYS A 57 -0.48 25.36 -26.01
C CYS A 57 -0.33 24.02 -26.74
N GLU A 58 -0.64 22.92 -26.06
CA GLU A 58 -0.55 21.57 -26.62
C GLU A 58 -1.85 21.20 -27.39
N THR A 59 -1.69 20.78 -28.63
CA THR A 59 -2.82 20.39 -29.51
C THR A 59 -3.06 18.89 -29.59
N ALA A 60 -1.99 18.08 -29.41
CA ALA A 60 -2.10 16.62 -29.40
C ALA A 60 -2.89 16.15 -28.18
N THR A 61 -3.84 15.24 -28.37
CA THR A 61 -4.80 14.81 -27.34
C THR A 61 -4.16 14.43 -26.03
N ASN A 62 -3.14 13.57 -26.04
CA ASN A 62 -2.48 13.11 -24.81
C ASN A 62 -1.68 14.21 -24.11
N LYS A 63 -0.97 15.05 -24.87
CA LYS A 63 -0.21 16.17 -24.31
C LYS A 63 -1.13 17.24 -23.73
N LYS A 64 -2.26 17.50 -24.39
CA LYS A 64 -3.29 18.41 -23.89
C LYS A 64 -3.92 17.91 -22.59
N VAL A 65 -4.20 16.60 -22.48
CA VAL A 65 -4.70 16.00 -21.23
C VAL A 65 -3.70 16.17 -20.10
N ASN A 66 -2.42 15.87 -20.33
CA ASN A 66 -1.39 16.04 -19.33
C ASN A 66 -1.24 17.50 -18.87
N LEU A 67 -1.33 18.46 -19.81
CA LEU A 67 -1.28 19.88 -19.47
C LEU A 67 -2.52 20.34 -18.68
N LEU A 68 -3.69 19.82 -18.98
CA LEU A 68 -4.90 20.10 -18.21
C LEU A 68 -4.86 19.49 -16.81
N GLU A 69 -4.27 18.31 -16.64
CA GLU A 69 -3.98 17.71 -15.34
C GLU A 69 -3.00 18.57 -14.53
N GLU A 70 -2.01 19.17 -15.20
CA GLU A 70 -1.09 20.11 -14.58
C GLU A 70 -1.81 21.39 -14.12
N PHE A 71 -2.76 21.93 -14.89
CA PHE A 71 -3.59 23.08 -14.49
C PHE A 71 -4.36 22.81 -13.18
N GLU A 72 -4.88 21.60 -12.99
CA GLU A 72 -5.61 21.22 -11.77
C GLU A 72 -4.78 21.29 -10.50
N ARG A 73 -3.47 21.44 -10.60
CA ARG A 73 -2.57 21.65 -9.45
C ARG A 73 -2.59 23.09 -8.96
N PHE A 74 -2.85 24.03 -9.83
CA PHE A 74 -2.77 25.47 -9.54
C PHE A 74 -4.14 26.06 -9.27
N PHE A 75 -5.19 25.53 -9.91
CA PHE A 75 -6.55 26.04 -9.74
C PHE A 75 -7.64 24.98 -10.03
N GLU A 76 -8.77 25.15 -9.37
CA GLU A 76 -9.99 24.40 -9.66
C GLU A 76 -10.77 25.11 -10.76
N TYR A 77 -11.18 24.39 -11.80
CA TYR A 77 -11.97 24.91 -12.90
C TYR A 77 -13.16 24.04 -13.30
N GLY A 78 -14.19 24.67 -13.85
CA GLY A 78 -15.26 24.01 -14.57
C GLY A 78 -15.06 24.13 -16.08
N LYS A 79 -15.47 23.14 -16.85
CA LYS A 79 -15.42 23.16 -18.31
C LYS A 79 -16.82 23.29 -18.86
N SER A 80 -17.08 24.34 -19.68
CA SER A 80 -18.35 24.48 -20.38
C SER A 80 -18.45 23.60 -21.62
N ASP A 81 -19.64 23.38 -22.15
CA ASP A 81 -19.87 22.63 -23.40
C ASP A 81 -19.20 23.28 -24.61
N LYS A 82 -18.97 24.58 -24.57
CA LYS A 82 -18.26 25.36 -25.60
C LYS A 82 -16.72 25.27 -25.48
N GLY A 83 -16.19 24.46 -24.54
CA GLY A 83 -14.75 24.24 -24.37
C GLY A 83 -14.01 25.37 -23.66
N THR A 84 -14.73 26.27 -22.98
CA THR A 84 -14.15 27.31 -22.12
C THR A 84 -13.97 26.80 -20.68
N PHE A 85 -13.06 27.42 -19.93
CA PHE A 85 -12.67 27.06 -18.58
C PHE A 85 -13.10 28.17 -17.62
N PHE A 86 -14.00 27.87 -16.71
CA PHE A 86 -14.43 28.78 -15.64
C PHE A 86 -13.62 28.49 -14.38
N ILE A 87 -12.89 29.48 -13.90
CA ILE A 87 -12.02 29.36 -12.72
C ILE A 87 -12.82 29.48 -11.44
N LYS A 88 -12.86 28.43 -10.63
CA LYS A 88 -13.60 28.37 -9.37
C LYS A 88 -12.76 28.77 -8.17
N LYS A 89 -11.48 28.39 -8.17
CA LYS A 89 -10.55 28.63 -7.05
C LYS A 89 -9.11 28.57 -7.58
N ILE A 90 -8.28 29.46 -7.07
CA ILE A 90 -6.82 29.40 -7.24
C ILE A 90 -6.23 28.95 -5.91
N TYR A 91 -5.21 28.09 -5.94
CA TYR A 91 -4.56 27.60 -4.75
C TYR A 91 -3.35 28.49 -4.42
N ASP A 92 -3.23 28.89 -3.15
CA ASP A 92 -2.09 29.68 -2.66
C ASP A 92 -0.77 28.91 -2.82
N VAL A 93 -0.82 27.59 -2.66
CA VAL A 93 0.29 26.68 -2.92
C VAL A 93 -0.19 25.61 -3.91
N PRO A 94 0.53 25.37 -5.01
CA PRO A 94 0.17 24.34 -5.97
C PRO A 94 0.03 22.96 -5.32
N LEU A 95 -0.98 22.20 -5.73
CA LEU A 95 -1.11 20.82 -5.28
C LEU A 95 0.09 19.99 -5.73
N PRO A 96 0.53 18.99 -4.94
CA PRO A 96 1.65 18.14 -5.31
C PRO A 96 1.46 17.47 -6.67
N GLY A 97 2.45 17.58 -7.55
CA GLY A 97 2.52 16.87 -8.81
C GLY A 97 3.41 15.64 -8.72
N PHE A 98 3.77 15.08 -9.88
CA PHE A 98 4.60 13.88 -9.96
C PHE A 98 6.10 14.17 -10.06
N GLU A 99 6.53 15.42 -10.00
CA GLU A 99 7.94 15.86 -10.05
C GLU A 99 8.77 15.25 -8.92
N ASN A 100 8.18 15.08 -7.74
CA ASN A 100 8.81 14.45 -6.57
C ASN A 100 8.66 12.92 -6.56
N GLY A 101 8.20 12.36 -7.69
CA GLY A 101 7.86 10.95 -7.82
C GLY A 101 6.44 10.63 -7.36
N PHE A 102 6.13 9.36 -7.34
CA PHE A 102 4.79 8.87 -6.99
C PHE A 102 4.88 7.54 -6.24
N PHE A 103 3.79 7.17 -5.65
CA PHE A 103 3.57 5.82 -5.11
C PHE A 103 2.26 5.26 -5.65
N TYR A 104 2.17 3.93 -5.65
CA TYR A 104 0.95 3.25 -6.08
C TYR A 104 0.00 3.05 -4.91
N LYS A 105 -1.28 3.29 -5.16
CA LYS A 105 -2.39 2.90 -4.29
C LYS A 105 -3.34 1.98 -5.00
N THR A 106 -4.12 1.23 -4.22
CA THR A 106 -5.19 0.37 -4.73
C THR A 106 -6.48 0.67 -4.01
N MET A 107 -7.52 0.99 -4.78
CA MET A 107 -8.90 1.13 -4.30
C MET A 107 -9.70 -0.10 -4.73
N ILE A 108 -10.47 -0.67 -3.81
CA ILE A 108 -11.35 -1.81 -4.11
C ILE A 108 -12.78 -1.31 -4.21
N ILE A 109 -13.38 -1.49 -5.38
CA ILE A 109 -14.78 -1.14 -5.65
C ILE A 109 -15.60 -2.38 -6.00
N PRO A 110 -16.85 -2.51 -5.54
CA PRO A 110 -17.72 -3.61 -5.93
C PRO A 110 -18.08 -3.51 -7.41
N VAL A 111 -18.17 -4.65 -8.09
CA VAL A 111 -18.68 -4.70 -9.47
C VAL A 111 -20.17 -4.41 -9.47
N LYS A 112 -20.57 -3.38 -10.23
CA LYS A 112 -21.95 -3.01 -10.50
C LYS A 112 -22.14 -2.90 -12.00
N CYS A 113 -22.72 -3.91 -12.63
CA CYS A 113 -22.96 -3.99 -14.07
C CYS A 113 -24.23 -4.81 -14.34
N SER A 114 -24.58 -5.00 -15.62
CA SER A 114 -25.68 -5.88 -16.04
C SER A 114 -25.45 -7.33 -15.56
N LYS A 115 -26.50 -8.13 -15.50
CA LYS A 115 -26.41 -9.55 -15.15
C LYS A 115 -25.54 -10.32 -16.14
N GLU A 116 -25.63 -10.00 -17.41
CA GLU A 116 -24.85 -10.62 -18.49
C GLU A 116 -23.36 -10.28 -18.36
N ASP A 117 -23.02 -9.01 -18.15
CA ASP A 117 -21.65 -8.57 -17.91
C ASP A 117 -21.06 -9.20 -16.65
N TYR A 118 -21.88 -9.34 -15.59
CA TYR A 118 -21.43 -9.99 -14.35
C TYR A 118 -21.12 -11.47 -14.59
N GLN A 119 -21.96 -12.18 -15.35
CA GLN A 119 -21.70 -13.58 -15.73
C GLN A 119 -20.45 -13.71 -16.60
N TYR A 120 -20.25 -12.79 -17.55
CA TYR A 120 -19.04 -12.75 -18.37
C TYR A 120 -17.78 -12.51 -17.52
N LEU A 121 -17.80 -11.59 -16.56
CA LEU A 121 -16.68 -11.35 -15.65
C LEU A 121 -16.38 -12.58 -14.78
N MET A 122 -17.41 -13.30 -14.31
CA MET A 122 -17.22 -14.57 -13.62
C MET A 122 -16.56 -15.62 -14.51
N GLN A 123 -16.94 -15.66 -15.79
CA GLN A 123 -16.33 -16.55 -16.77
C GLN A 123 -14.87 -16.16 -17.08
N CYS A 124 -14.55 -14.87 -17.17
CA CYS A 124 -13.19 -14.37 -17.30
C CYS A 124 -12.29 -14.86 -16.15
N SER A 125 -12.80 -14.84 -14.92
CA SER A 125 -12.04 -15.35 -13.76
C SER A 125 -11.80 -16.86 -13.82
N LYS A 126 -12.72 -17.65 -14.42
CA LYS A 126 -12.52 -19.10 -14.68
C LYS A 126 -11.44 -19.29 -15.76
N TRP A 127 -11.54 -18.61 -16.88
CA TRP A 127 -10.52 -18.66 -17.94
C TRP A 127 -9.14 -18.26 -17.46
N ALA A 128 -9.05 -17.30 -16.55
CA ALA A 128 -7.79 -16.96 -15.90
C ALA A 128 -7.24 -18.11 -15.03
N GLY A 129 -8.11 -18.82 -14.33
CA GLY A 129 -7.75 -20.06 -13.62
C GLY A 129 -7.22 -21.14 -14.55
N ASP A 130 -7.90 -21.35 -15.68
CA ASP A 130 -7.47 -22.30 -16.71
C ASP A 130 -6.15 -21.90 -17.36
N CYS A 131 -5.96 -20.60 -17.63
CA CYS A 131 -4.68 -20.05 -18.11
C CYS A 131 -3.55 -20.36 -17.13
N TRP A 132 -3.75 -20.06 -15.84
CA TRP A 132 -2.78 -20.38 -14.78
C TRP A 132 -2.42 -21.89 -14.77
N ASN A 133 -3.41 -22.77 -14.80
CA ASN A 133 -3.19 -24.21 -14.75
C ASN A 133 -2.42 -24.72 -15.97
N LYS A 134 -2.72 -24.19 -17.16
CA LYS A 134 -1.99 -24.50 -18.39
C LYS A 134 -0.54 -24.04 -18.33
N ILE A 135 -0.26 -22.84 -17.79
CA ILE A 135 1.09 -22.32 -17.59
C ILE A 135 1.86 -23.23 -16.62
N VAL A 136 1.30 -23.56 -15.47
CA VAL A 136 1.92 -24.44 -14.46
C VAL A 136 2.28 -25.79 -15.07
N LYS A 137 1.37 -26.39 -15.86
CA LYS A 137 1.61 -27.67 -16.53
C LYS A 137 2.74 -27.54 -17.54
N ALA A 138 2.67 -26.56 -18.44
CA ALA A 138 3.65 -26.39 -19.52
C ALA A 138 5.05 -26.11 -18.97
N ASP A 139 5.20 -25.26 -17.94
CA ASP A 139 6.50 -24.95 -17.34
C ASP A 139 7.12 -26.17 -16.63
N ASN A 140 6.29 -27.01 -16.00
CA ASN A 140 6.73 -28.26 -15.40
C ASN A 140 7.12 -29.33 -16.44
N ASP A 141 6.34 -29.48 -17.51
CA ASP A 141 6.66 -30.43 -18.58
C ASP A 141 7.92 -29.99 -19.32
N PHE A 142 8.06 -28.72 -19.63
CA PHE A 142 9.28 -28.15 -20.22
C PHE A 142 10.53 -28.38 -19.34
N TYR A 143 10.37 -28.28 -18.00
CA TYR A 143 11.47 -28.57 -17.07
C TYR A 143 11.90 -30.03 -17.12
N LYS A 144 10.97 -30.97 -17.22
CA LYS A 144 11.29 -32.41 -17.33
C LYS A 144 12.04 -32.73 -18.60
N GLU A 145 11.68 -32.06 -19.70
CA GLU A 145 12.28 -32.31 -21.02
C GLU A 145 13.64 -31.61 -21.19
N ASN A 146 13.80 -30.41 -20.65
CA ASN A 146 14.93 -29.52 -20.95
C ASN A 146 15.84 -29.25 -19.74
N GLY A 147 15.53 -29.77 -18.55
CA GLY A 147 16.30 -29.54 -17.32
C GLY A 147 16.24 -28.09 -16.81
N ARG A 148 15.48 -27.21 -17.46
CA ARG A 148 15.30 -25.80 -17.08
C ARG A 148 13.85 -25.36 -17.20
N LEU A 149 13.47 -24.32 -16.50
CA LEU A 149 12.15 -23.69 -16.64
C LEU A 149 12.12 -22.75 -17.87
N MET A 150 10.91 -22.50 -18.37
CA MET A 150 10.70 -21.59 -19.50
C MET A 150 11.19 -20.18 -19.17
N LYS A 151 11.86 -19.53 -20.12
CA LYS A 151 12.22 -18.09 -20.04
C LYS A 151 10.96 -17.21 -20.09
N LYS A 152 11.10 -15.97 -19.68
CA LYS A 152 9.99 -15.00 -19.73
C LYS A 152 9.39 -14.83 -21.12
N SER A 153 10.22 -14.80 -22.17
CA SER A 153 9.80 -14.69 -23.57
C SER A 153 9.06 -15.95 -24.05
N GLU A 154 9.53 -17.14 -23.64
CA GLU A 154 8.89 -18.42 -23.99
C GLU A 154 7.48 -18.50 -23.36
N LEU A 155 7.36 -18.15 -22.07
CA LEU A 155 6.06 -18.07 -21.39
C LEU A 155 5.14 -17.03 -22.05
N GLN A 156 5.68 -15.86 -22.43
CA GLN A 156 4.91 -14.82 -23.10
C GLN A 156 4.37 -15.28 -24.45
N SER A 157 5.15 -16.02 -25.20
CA SER A 157 4.72 -16.62 -26.48
C SER A 157 3.69 -17.72 -26.26
N PHE A 158 3.89 -18.57 -25.26
CA PHE A 158 3.00 -19.68 -24.91
C PHE A 158 1.59 -19.20 -24.54
N VAL A 159 1.45 -18.06 -23.84
CA VAL A 159 0.13 -17.58 -23.39
C VAL A 159 -0.66 -16.84 -24.46
N LYS A 160 -0.13 -16.65 -25.66
CA LYS A 160 -0.89 -16.03 -26.76
C LYS A 160 -2.10 -16.91 -27.10
N ASN A 161 -3.30 -16.32 -26.94
CA ASN A 161 -4.58 -16.98 -27.24
C ASN A 161 -4.86 -18.33 -26.53
N ILE A 162 -4.14 -18.62 -25.43
CA ILE A 162 -4.26 -19.89 -24.71
C ILE A 162 -5.64 -20.11 -24.08
N THR A 163 -6.37 -19.03 -23.80
CA THR A 163 -7.75 -19.03 -23.31
C THR A 163 -8.59 -17.96 -24.04
N PRO A 164 -9.95 -18.00 -23.92
CA PRO A 164 -10.81 -16.97 -24.48
C PRO A 164 -10.72 -15.60 -23.82
N LEU A 165 -9.76 -15.34 -22.94
CA LEU A 165 -9.49 -14.01 -22.40
C LEU A 165 -8.96 -13.06 -23.49
N HIS A 166 -9.16 -11.75 -23.28
CA HIS A 166 -8.44 -10.72 -24.06
C HIS A 166 -6.93 -10.88 -23.84
N ALA A 167 -6.13 -10.45 -24.82
CA ALA A 167 -4.68 -10.69 -24.85
C ALA A 167 -3.97 -10.22 -23.54
N VAL A 168 -4.32 -9.01 -23.08
CA VAL A 168 -3.76 -8.45 -21.83
C VAL A 168 -4.17 -9.29 -20.60
N GLY A 169 -5.37 -9.90 -20.60
CA GLY A 169 -5.79 -10.80 -19.52
C GLY A 169 -4.91 -12.04 -19.42
N ASN A 170 -4.60 -12.70 -20.54
CA ASN A 170 -3.67 -13.83 -20.57
C ASN A 170 -2.24 -13.41 -20.14
N GLN A 171 -1.77 -12.25 -20.64
CA GLN A 171 -0.48 -11.70 -20.24
C GLN A 171 -0.41 -11.38 -18.74
N HIS A 172 -1.46 -10.84 -18.16
CA HIS A 172 -1.54 -10.56 -16.73
C HIS A 172 -1.40 -11.84 -15.90
N VAL A 173 -2.06 -12.94 -16.30
CA VAL A 173 -1.95 -14.22 -15.61
C VAL A 173 -0.52 -14.75 -15.63
N TYR A 174 0.17 -14.74 -16.79
CA TYR A 174 1.56 -15.22 -16.84
C TYR A 174 2.51 -14.35 -16.03
N GLN A 175 2.31 -13.04 -16.01
CA GLN A 175 3.13 -12.13 -15.20
C GLN A 175 2.99 -12.46 -13.71
N LYS A 176 1.78 -12.71 -13.22
CA LYS A 176 1.54 -13.15 -11.83
C LYS A 176 2.19 -14.50 -11.54
N TYR A 177 2.16 -15.44 -12.50
CA TYR A 177 2.86 -16.71 -12.38
C TYR A 177 4.37 -16.50 -12.30
N TYR A 178 4.93 -15.71 -13.21
CA TYR A 178 6.36 -15.43 -13.26
C TYR A 178 6.86 -14.78 -11.96
N VAL A 179 6.14 -13.77 -11.45
CA VAL A 179 6.46 -13.13 -10.16
C VAL A 179 6.41 -14.13 -9.00
N SER A 180 5.42 -15.03 -9.00
CA SER A 180 5.30 -16.07 -7.95
C SER A 180 6.46 -17.08 -8.02
N ARG A 181 6.89 -17.43 -9.22
CA ARG A 181 8.05 -18.30 -9.46
C ARG A 181 9.36 -17.63 -9.03
N ASP A 182 9.54 -16.38 -9.38
CA ASP A 182 10.72 -15.58 -9.01
C ASP A 182 10.81 -15.37 -7.49
N ALA A 183 9.68 -15.13 -6.83
CA ALA A 183 9.61 -15.06 -5.37
C ALA A 183 10.00 -16.39 -4.70
N MET A 184 9.67 -17.53 -5.32
CA MET A 184 10.12 -18.85 -4.85
C MET A 184 11.64 -18.98 -4.90
N PHE A 185 12.29 -18.58 -6.01
CA PHE A 185 13.74 -18.63 -6.12
C PHE A 185 14.42 -17.74 -5.08
N ARG A 186 13.93 -16.52 -4.88
CA ARG A 186 14.45 -15.62 -3.83
C ARG A 186 14.28 -16.23 -2.43
N SER A 187 13.14 -16.89 -2.16
CA SER A 187 12.91 -17.55 -0.89
C SER A 187 13.85 -18.75 -0.68
N ARG A 188 14.17 -19.52 -1.73
CA ARG A 188 15.15 -20.61 -1.66
C ARG A 188 16.54 -20.09 -1.36
N SER A 189 16.97 -19.03 -2.04
CA SER A 189 18.29 -18.41 -1.81
C SER A 189 18.46 -17.86 -0.40
N ALA A 190 17.37 -17.38 0.23
CA ALA A 190 17.39 -16.86 1.58
C ALA A 190 17.34 -17.94 2.68
N GLN A 191 16.97 -19.19 2.36
CA GLN A 191 16.77 -20.30 3.31
C GLN A 191 17.73 -21.46 3.02
N HIS A 192 19.02 -21.30 3.31
CA HIS A 192 20.06 -22.30 3.00
C HIS A 192 19.73 -23.71 3.54
N GLU A 193 19.21 -23.88 4.74
CA GLU A 193 18.93 -25.18 5.36
C GLU A 193 17.56 -25.82 4.97
N ASN A 194 16.62 -25.06 4.44
CA ASN A 194 15.26 -25.53 4.14
C ASN A 194 14.83 -25.21 2.70
N SER A 195 15.78 -25.01 1.79
CA SER A 195 15.53 -24.64 0.40
C SER A 195 14.58 -25.61 -0.32
N ASP A 196 14.71 -26.92 -0.05
CA ASP A 196 13.91 -27.99 -0.68
C ASP A 196 12.44 -28.00 -0.30
N LYS A 197 12.08 -27.36 0.80
CA LYS A 197 10.68 -27.21 1.24
C LYS A 197 9.91 -26.15 0.45
N VAL A 198 10.59 -25.23 -0.20
CA VAL A 198 10.00 -24.17 -1.02
C VAL A 198 9.76 -24.71 -2.44
N LYS A 199 8.50 -24.98 -2.76
CA LYS A 199 8.09 -25.58 -4.04
C LYS A 199 7.67 -24.53 -5.07
N LEU A 200 7.81 -24.86 -6.36
CA LEU A 200 7.23 -24.11 -7.47
C LEU A 200 5.71 -23.92 -7.26
N PRO A 201 5.11 -22.87 -7.83
CA PRO A 201 3.66 -22.73 -7.87
C PRO A 201 3.04 -23.94 -8.58
N TYR A 202 2.31 -24.80 -7.83
CA TYR A 202 1.77 -26.07 -8.36
C TYR A 202 0.27 -26.21 -8.18
N ARG A 203 -0.35 -25.34 -7.37
CA ARG A 203 -1.79 -25.48 -7.05
C ARG A 203 -2.65 -25.03 -8.22
N ASN A 204 -3.53 -25.91 -8.67
CA ASN A 204 -4.56 -25.56 -9.63
C ASN A 204 -5.54 -24.52 -9.09
N LYS A 205 -5.93 -23.60 -9.94
CA LYS A 205 -6.87 -22.53 -9.66
C LYS A 205 -8.19 -22.78 -10.40
N LYS A 206 -9.30 -22.74 -9.70
CA LYS A 206 -10.63 -22.74 -10.34
C LYS A 206 -10.99 -21.35 -10.85
N TYR A 207 -10.56 -20.32 -10.14
CA TYR A 207 -10.71 -18.90 -10.47
C TYR A 207 -9.40 -18.20 -10.22
N PHE A 208 -9.09 -17.19 -11.03
CA PHE A 208 -7.90 -16.37 -10.83
C PHE A 208 -8.19 -14.92 -11.21
N VAL A 209 -7.26 -14.02 -10.87
CA VAL A 209 -7.37 -12.58 -11.15
C VAL A 209 -7.20 -12.30 -12.64
N VAL A 210 -7.94 -11.31 -13.15
CA VAL A 210 -7.85 -10.84 -14.53
C VAL A 210 -7.50 -9.37 -14.51
N GLY A 211 -6.53 -8.93 -15.32
CA GLY A 211 -6.09 -7.53 -15.38
C GLY A 211 -6.45 -6.85 -16.69
N TRP A 212 -6.75 -5.56 -16.61
CA TRP A 212 -6.88 -4.61 -17.71
C TRP A 212 -5.87 -3.48 -17.49
N ASN A 213 -5.00 -3.26 -18.45
CA ASN A 213 -4.08 -2.13 -18.47
C ASN A 213 -4.73 -0.90 -19.12
N VAL A 214 -4.01 0.22 -19.16
CA VAL A 214 -4.48 1.52 -19.70
C VAL A 214 -5.02 1.47 -21.13
N PHE A 215 -4.64 0.47 -21.92
CA PHE A 215 -5.13 0.30 -23.30
C PHE A 215 -6.44 -0.49 -23.41
N CYS A 216 -6.85 -1.13 -22.33
CA CYS A 216 -7.98 -2.07 -22.29
C CYS A 216 -9.17 -1.58 -21.48
N TYR A 217 -9.14 -0.37 -20.94
CA TYR A 217 -10.28 0.25 -20.28
C TYR A 217 -10.40 1.73 -20.65
N SER A 218 -11.58 2.29 -20.39
CA SER A 218 -11.82 3.74 -20.41
C SER A 218 -12.72 4.14 -19.25
N ILE A 219 -12.51 5.34 -18.71
CA ILE A 219 -13.26 5.87 -17.57
C ILE A 219 -13.98 7.14 -17.99
N ASN A 220 -15.30 7.15 -17.81
CA ASN A 220 -16.11 8.36 -17.96
C ASN A 220 -16.51 8.86 -16.56
N TYR A 221 -15.80 9.85 -16.07
CA TYR A 221 -16.03 10.42 -14.73
C TYR A 221 -17.37 11.17 -14.63
N LYS A 222 -17.86 11.77 -15.73
CA LYS A 222 -19.14 12.49 -15.73
C LYS A 222 -20.33 11.53 -15.60
N LYS A 223 -20.27 10.38 -16.30
CA LYS A 223 -21.34 9.37 -16.26
C LYS A 223 -21.13 8.31 -15.17
N HIS A 224 -20.02 8.38 -14.41
CA HIS A 224 -19.63 7.37 -13.44
C HIS A 224 -19.56 5.94 -14.03
N GLU A 225 -19.04 5.84 -15.26
CA GLU A 225 -18.93 4.60 -16.03
C GLU A 225 -17.47 4.19 -16.23
N LEU A 226 -17.16 2.94 -15.93
CA LEU A 226 -15.94 2.25 -16.30
C LEU A 226 -16.27 1.24 -17.40
N ARG A 227 -15.57 1.32 -18.51
CA ARG A 227 -15.71 0.42 -19.65
C ARG A 227 -14.48 -0.47 -19.76
N LEU A 228 -14.69 -1.79 -19.64
CA LEU A 228 -13.62 -2.79 -19.72
C LEU A 228 -13.70 -3.50 -21.07
N GLY A 229 -12.56 -3.61 -21.75
CA GLY A 229 -12.46 -4.28 -23.05
C GLY A 229 -12.71 -5.78 -22.94
N ARG A 230 -13.39 -6.34 -23.97
CA ARG A 230 -13.53 -7.78 -24.21
C ARG A 230 -12.50 -8.25 -25.23
N LYS A 231 -12.38 -9.57 -25.41
CA LYS A 231 -11.63 -10.15 -26.53
C LYS A 231 -12.30 -9.70 -27.85
N VAL A 232 -11.50 -9.44 -28.87
CA VAL A 232 -12.00 -9.28 -30.23
C VAL A 232 -12.67 -10.57 -30.72
N ASP A 233 -13.63 -10.48 -31.61
CA ASP A 233 -14.25 -11.64 -32.24
C ASP A 233 -13.29 -12.34 -33.24
N GLU A 234 -13.76 -13.41 -33.87
CA GLU A 234 -12.98 -14.19 -34.84
C GLU A 234 -12.53 -13.37 -36.06
N ASN A 235 -13.26 -12.32 -36.37
CA ASN A 235 -12.98 -11.38 -37.48
C ASN A 235 -12.12 -10.20 -37.05
N GLY A 236 -11.59 -10.19 -35.82
CA GLY A 236 -10.79 -9.09 -35.28
C GLY A 236 -11.59 -7.85 -34.86
N LYS A 237 -12.93 -7.89 -34.92
CA LYS A 237 -13.78 -6.77 -34.54
C LYS A 237 -13.90 -6.65 -33.03
N ARG A 238 -13.85 -5.43 -32.53
CA ARG A 238 -14.03 -5.14 -31.09
C ARG A 238 -15.48 -5.40 -30.68
N GLN A 239 -15.65 -6.19 -29.62
CA GLN A 239 -16.95 -6.41 -29.00
C GLN A 239 -17.33 -5.22 -28.10
N ASN A 240 -18.63 -5.08 -27.81
CA ASN A 240 -19.12 -4.08 -26.87
C ASN A 240 -18.41 -4.23 -25.52
N PRO A 241 -17.90 -3.14 -24.91
CA PRO A 241 -17.20 -3.20 -23.63
C PRO A 241 -18.16 -3.61 -22.51
N ILE A 242 -17.61 -4.18 -21.46
CA ILE A 242 -18.31 -4.39 -20.18
C ILE A 242 -18.45 -3.03 -19.53
N VAL A 243 -19.67 -2.63 -19.16
CA VAL A 243 -19.93 -1.33 -18.53
C VAL A 243 -20.21 -1.53 -17.04
N CYS A 244 -19.33 -1.00 -16.21
CA CYS A 244 -19.48 -1.01 -14.76
C CYS A 244 -19.74 0.41 -14.24
N SER A 245 -20.73 0.58 -13.36
CA SER A 245 -20.94 1.85 -12.66
C SER A 245 -20.12 1.92 -11.38
N PHE A 246 -19.64 3.12 -11.04
CA PHE A 246 -18.91 3.38 -9.81
C PHE A 246 -19.43 4.61 -9.07
N LYS A 247 -19.24 4.65 -7.76
CA LYS A 247 -19.56 5.83 -6.94
C LYS A 247 -18.38 6.81 -6.90
N THR A 248 -17.18 6.27 -6.77
CA THR A 248 -15.93 7.04 -6.70
C THR A 248 -14.86 6.29 -7.49
N MET A 249 -14.04 7.01 -8.26
CA MET A 249 -12.92 6.47 -9.02
C MET A 249 -11.72 7.41 -8.88
N PRO A 250 -10.53 6.90 -8.55
CA PRO A 250 -9.34 7.74 -8.46
C PRO A 250 -8.92 8.22 -9.85
N LYS A 251 -8.16 9.33 -9.90
CA LYS A 251 -7.43 9.76 -11.10
C LYS A 251 -6.16 8.91 -11.29
N HIS A 252 -5.50 9.03 -12.44
CA HIS A 252 -4.23 8.36 -12.77
C HIS A 252 -4.26 6.84 -12.55
N VAL A 253 -5.37 6.22 -12.95
CA VAL A 253 -5.52 4.76 -12.93
C VAL A 253 -4.51 4.13 -13.88
N VAL A 254 -3.81 3.07 -13.42
CA VAL A 254 -2.77 2.37 -14.18
C VAL A 254 -3.22 0.97 -14.59
N GLU A 255 -3.93 0.31 -13.71
CA GLU A 255 -4.34 -1.09 -13.87
C GLU A 255 -5.62 -1.36 -13.10
N ILE A 256 -6.47 -2.21 -13.64
CA ILE A 256 -7.69 -2.67 -13.00
C ILE A 256 -7.66 -4.19 -12.96
N GLU A 257 -7.79 -4.78 -11.79
CA GLU A 257 -7.82 -6.23 -11.59
C GLU A 257 -9.21 -6.68 -11.10
N LEU A 258 -9.76 -7.72 -11.73
CA LEU A 258 -10.95 -8.41 -11.23
C LEU A 258 -10.54 -9.37 -10.13
N ILE A 259 -11.10 -9.17 -8.95
CA ILE A 259 -10.86 -10.00 -7.77
C ILE A 259 -12.19 -10.48 -7.17
N TYR A 260 -12.15 -11.54 -6.38
CA TYR A 260 -13.29 -12.00 -5.62
C TYR A 260 -13.09 -11.75 -4.11
N ARG A 261 -13.98 -10.93 -3.51
CA ARG A 261 -13.91 -10.54 -2.10
C ARG A 261 -15.31 -10.36 -1.51
N ASP A 262 -16.05 -11.43 -1.27
CA ASP A 262 -17.48 -11.41 -0.93
C ASP A 262 -18.36 -10.93 -2.11
N GLY A 263 -18.04 -11.40 -3.33
CA GLY A 263 -18.56 -10.99 -4.61
C GLY A 263 -17.44 -10.51 -5.52
N LEU A 264 -17.76 -10.24 -6.77
CA LEU A 264 -16.80 -9.64 -7.70
C LEU A 264 -16.53 -8.19 -7.31
N CYS A 265 -15.25 -7.86 -7.25
CA CYS A 265 -14.74 -6.51 -7.02
C CYS A 265 -13.67 -6.17 -8.05
N LEU A 266 -13.48 -4.89 -8.29
CA LEU A 266 -12.37 -4.36 -9.07
C LEU A 266 -11.35 -3.73 -8.12
N ALA A 267 -10.11 -4.20 -8.19
CA ALA A 267 -8.98 -3.57 -7.54
C ALA A 267 -8.36 -2.58 -8.52
N VAL A 268 -8.58 -1.30 -8.29
CA VAL A 268 -8.14 -0.20 -9.13
C VAL A 268 -6.83 0.32 -8.61
N LYS A 269 -5.74 0.07 -9.33
CA LYS A 269 -4.40 0.56 -9.04
C LYS A 269 -4.19 1.92 -9.70
N TYR A 270 -3.76 2.89 -8.93
CA TYR A 270 -3.55 4.25 -9.40
C TYR A 270 -2.29 4.87 -8.81
N LYS A 271 -1.81 5.95 -9.44
CA LYS A 271 -0.69 6.75 -8.95
C LYS A 271 -1.19 7.89 -8.10
N GLU A 272 -0.49 8.16 -7.01
CA GLU A 272 -0.60 9.39 -6.24
C GLU A 272 0.76 10.08 -6.14
N PRO A 273 0.82 11.41 -6.26
CA PRO A 273 2.05 12.15 -6.10
C PRO A 273 2.60 12.03 -4.67
N LYS A 274 3.90 12.06 -4.52
CA LYS A 274 4.54 12.19 -3.21
C LYS A 274 4.34 13.62 -2.71
N THR A 275 3.94 13.73 -1.47
CA THR A 275 3.85 15.01 -0.76
C THR A 275 5.17 15.20 -0.01
N ASN A 276 6.11 15.96 -0.57
CA ASN A 276 7.27 16.35 0.21
C ASN A 276 6.80 17.44 1.18
N ILE A 277 6.60 17.07 2.43
CA ILE A 277 6.63 18.05 3.50
C ILE A 277 8.12 18.30 3.74
N ASN A 278 8.56 19.53 3.51
CA ASN A 278 9.85 19.97 4.02
C ASN A 278 9.75 19.94 5.55
N ILE A 279 10.13 18.82 6.14
CA ILE A 279 10.30 18.72 7.59
C ILE A 279 11.64 19.40 7.85
N GLU A 280 11.60 20.69 8.16
CA GLU A 280 12.79 21.49 8.46
C GLU A 280 13.52 20.99 9.71
N THR A 281 12.77 20.34 10.60
CA THR A 281 13.29 19.77 11.85
C THR A 281 13.83 18.35 11.60
N LYS A 282 14.99 18.05 12.18
CA LYS A 282 15.62 16.71 12.13
C LYS A 282 15.23 15.84 13.33
N ASN A 283 14.02 15.99 13.84
CA ASN A 283 13.59 15.20 14.96
C ASN A 283 13.48 13.70 14.56
N VAL A 284 13.86 12.87 15.50
CA VAL A 284 13.84 11.41 15.36
C VAL A 284 12.96 10.79 16.42
N ALA A 285 12.34 9.65 16.13
CA ALA A 285 11.53 8.92 17.09
C ALA A 285 11.82 7.42 17.02
N ALA A 286 11.44 6.68 18.05
CA ALA A 286 11.44 5.22 18.01
C ALA A 286 10.07 4.66 18.41
N ILE A 287 9.76 3.47 17.86
CA ILE A 287 8.51 2.73 18.10
C ILE A 287 8.84 1.40 18.78
N ASP A 288 8.17 1.13 19.88
CA ASP A 288 7.96 -0.21 20.42
C ASP A 288 6.56 -0.69 20.01
N LEU A 289 6.46 -1.88 19.41
CA LEU A 289 5.24 -2.45 18.87
C LEU A 289 4.69 -3.57 19.76
N GLY A 290 3.43 -3.44 20.15
CA GLY A 290 2.81 -4.39 21.06
C GLY A 290 1.38 -4.82 20.67
N GLU A 291 0.91 -5.93 21.25
CA GLU A 291 -0.48 -6.42 21.03
C GLU A 291 -1.50 -5.51 21.72
N ILE A 292 -1.19 -4.99 22.90
CA ILE A 292 -2.11 -4.15 23.69
C ILE A 292 -1.97 -2.69 23.34
N HIS A 293 -0.74 -2.21 23.30
CA HIS A 293 -0.38 -0.92 22.74
C HIS A 293 0.20 -1.17 21.36
N SER A 294 -0.58 -0.90 20.32
CA SER A 294 -0.15 -1.18 18.96
C SER A 294 1.07 -0.39 18.56
N ILE A 295 1.17 0.84 19.06
CA ILE A 295 2.32 1.72 18.91
C ILE A 295 2.56 2.41 20.24
N THR A 296 3.77 2.29 20.76
CA THR A 296 4.31 3.18 21.78
C THR A 296 5.52 3.86 21.18
N SER A 297 5.57 5.17 21.16
CA SER A 297 6.66 5.93 20.56
C SER A 297 7.10 7.06 21.44
N ILE A 298 8.37 7.43 21.33
CA ILE A 298 8.98 8.60 21.95
C ILE A 298 9.90 9.28 20.94
N ASP A 299 9.92 10.61 20.92
CA ASP A 299 10.85 11.39 20.12
C ASP A 299 12.07 11.86 20.93
N ASN A 300 13.07 12.41 20.24
CA ASN A 300 14.30 12.93 20.88
C ASN A 300 14.07 14.16 21.77
N ASN A 301 12.87 14.75 21.77
CA ASN A 301 12.48 15.84 22.65
C ASN A 301 11.75 15.31 23.92
N GLY A 302 11.59 14.00 24.06
CA GLY A 302 10.92 13.37 25.19
C GLY A 302 9.39 13.38 25.10
N ASN A 303 8.79 13.71 23.95
CA ASN A 303 7.37 13.56 23.77
C ASN A 303 7.04 12.10 23.46
N ALA A 304 6.13 11.51 24.23
CA ALA A 304 5.75 10.12 24.09
C ALA A 304 4.27 9.98 23.70
N ILE A 305 3.97 8.94 22.90
CA ILE A 305 2.61 8.58 22.53
C ILE A 305 2.36 7.08 22.69
N ILE A 306 1.20 6.73 23.21
CA ILE A 306 0.70 5.37 23.25
C ILE A 306 -0.61 5.29 22.47
N ILE A 307 -0.65 4.46 21.43
CA ILE A 307 -1.87 4.18 20.65
C ILE A 307 -2.29 2.74 20.93
N THR A 308 -3.45 2.56 21.57
CA THR A 308 -3.90 1.24 22.01
C THR A 308 -4.46 0.38 20.89
N GLY A 309 -4.07 -0.92 20.85
CA GLY A 309 -4.59 -1.96 19.96
C GLY A 309 -5.73 -2.79 20.56
N ARG A 310 -6.24 -2.44 21.75
CA ARG A 310 -7.25 -3.26 22.47
C ARG A 310 -8.49 -3.56 21.65
N LYS A 311 -8.91 -2.68 20.77
CA LYS A 311 -10.05 -2.89 19.85
C LYS A 311 -9.77 -4.04 18.87
N ILE A 312 -8.58 -4.08 18.27
CA ILE A 312 -8.16 -5.17 17.37
C ILE A 312 -8.18 -6.51 18.12
N ARG A 313 -7.63 -6.51 19.33
CA ARG A 313 -7.64 -7.70 20.20
C ARG A 313 -9.05 -8.18 20.51
N SER A 314 -9.97 -7.28 20.84
CA SER A 314 -11.39 -7.61 21.11
C SER A 314 -12.09 -8.19 19.88
N ILE A 315 -11.86 -7.60 18.69
CA ILE A 315 -12.40 -8.09 17.41
C ILE A 315 -11.88 -9.52 17.12
N LYS A 316 -10.58 -9.75 17.27
CA LYS A 316 -9.97 -11.08 17.05
C LYS A 316 -10.47 -12.12 18.04
N ARG A 317 -10.58 -11.77 19.31
CA ARG A 317 -11.13 -12.66 20.35
C ARG A 317 -12.56 -13.07 20.03
N LEU A 318 -13.40 -12.12 19.64
CA LEU A 318 -14.79 -12.40 19.23
C LEU A 318 -14.82 -13.30 17.99
N GLN A 319 -14.02 -12.98 16.96
CA GLN A 319 -13.90 -13.80 15.76
C GLN A 319 -13.56 -15.24 16.08
N ASN A 320 -12.53 -15.48 16.90
CA ASN A 320 -12.08 -16.82 17.26
C ASN A 320 -13.19 -17.60 17.99
N LYS A 321 -13.90 -16.95 18.92
CA LYS A 321 -15.00 -17.54 19.66
C LYS A 321 -16.17 -17.95 18.75
N GLU A 322 -16.59 -17.06 17.86
CA GLU A 322 -17.70 -17.35 16.94
C GLU A 322 -17.30 -18.36 15.85
N GLN A 323 -16.07 -18.29 15.34
CA GLN A 323 -15.58 -19.31 14.40
C GLN A 323 -15.48 -20.69 15.03
N ALA A 324 -15.04 -20.80 16.29
CA ALA A 324 -14.99 -22.07 17.00
C ALA A 324 -16.39 -22.71 17.10
N LYS A 325 -17.42 -21.93 17.45
CA LYS A 325 -18.81 -22.41 17.48
C LYS A 325 -19.29 -22.90 16.10
N LEU A 326 -19.02 -22.12 15.05
CA LEU A 326 -19.43 -22.47 13.68
C LEU A 326 -18.70 -23.70 13.16
N ARG A 327 -17.39 -23.82 13.45
CA ARG A 327 -16.59 -25.00 13.09
C ARG A 327 -17.07 -26.25 13.82
N SER A 328 -17.34 -26.18 15.11
CA SER A 328 -17.89 -27.32 15.88
C SER A 328 -19.19 -27.83 15.31
N LYS A 329 -20.10 -26.95 14.83
CA LYS A 329 -21.33 -27.34 14.16
C LYS A 329 -21.08 -27.92 12.77
N ARG A 330 -20.15 -27.32 12.00
CA ARG A 330 -19.83 -27.77 10.64
C ARG A 330 -19.17 -29.15 10.62
N ASP A 331 -18.22 -29.39 11.54
CA ASP A 331 -17.36 -30.56 11.51
C ASP A 331 -18.10 -31.85 11.94
N LYS A 332 -19.31 -31.70 12.50
CA LYS A 332 -20.26 -32.81 12.74
C LYS A 332 -21.08 -33.25 11.51
N LEU A 333 -20.92 -32.52 10.38
CA LEU A 333 -21.72 -32.73 9.17
C LEU A 333 -20.90 -33.39 8.06
N THR A 334 -21.57 -34.14 7.20
CA THR A 334 -20.98 -34.73 6.01
C THR A 334 -20.35 -33.60 5.13
N LYS A 335 -19.07 -33.75 4.83
CA LYS A 335 -18.29 -32.79 4.01
C LYS A 335 -18.97 -32.64 2.63
N GLY A 336 -19.22 -31.38 2.25
CA GLY A 336 -19.85 -31.05 0.98
C GLY A 336 -21.38 -31.03 1.00
N SER A 337 -22.05 -31.44 2.10
CA SER A 337 -23.50 -31.31 2.24
C SER A 337 -23.97 -29.84 2.20
N ARG A 338 -25.27 -29.63 1.97
CA ARG A 338 -25.88 -28.29 1.94
C ARG A 338 -25.61 -27.51 3.25
N GLN A 339 -25.77 -28.19 4.40
CA GLN A 339 -25.54 -27.57 5.71
C GLN A 339 -24.05 -27.31 5.97
N TYR A 340 -23.15 -28.22 5.60
CA TYR A 340 -21.70 -28.02 5.67
C TYR A 340 -21.28 -26.76 4.89
N ARG A 341 -21.79 -26.60 3.66
CA ARG A 341 -21.53 -25.42 2.82
C ARG A 341 -22.10 -24.14 3.44
N LYS A 342 -23.27 -24.20 4.10
CA LYS A 342 -23.89 -23.09 4.81
C LYS A 342 -22.97 -22.55 5.93
N TYR A 343 -22.50 -23.45 6.81
CA TYR A 343 -21.56 -23.05 7.88
C TYR A 343 -20.21 -22.60 7.35
N SER A 344 -19.68 -23.23 6.32
CA SER A 344 -18.43 -22.78 5.68
C SER A 344 -18.54 -21.36 5.12
N ARG A 345 -19.69 -21.00 4.49
CA ARG A 345 -19.95 -19.62 4.04
C ARG A 345 -20.09 -18.65 5.21
N ALA A 346 -20.72 -19.06 6.32
CA ALA A 346 -20.85 -18.22 7.51
C ALA A 346 -19.48 -17.90 8.12
N ILE A 347 -18.60 -18.90 8.24
CA ILE A 347 -17.20 -18.73 8.70
C ILE A 347 -16.46 -17.77 7.78
N TYR A 348 -16.57 -17.93 6.46
CA TYR A 348 -15.94 -17.07 5.47
C TYR A 348 -16.43 -15.60 5.56
N LYS A 349 -17.75 -15.39 5.64
CA LYS A 349 -18.34 -14.04 5.80
C LYS A 349 -17.90 -13.37 7.09
N LEU A 350 -17.81 -14.14 8.20
CA LEU A 350 -17.30 -13.62 9.47
C LEU A 350 -15.84 -13.17 9.34
N SER A 351 -14.99 -13.97 8.66
CA SER A 351 -13.60 -13.60 8.41
C SER A 351 -13.50 -12.28 7.62
N ILE A 352 -14.24 -12.16 6.50
CA ILE A 352 -14.22 -10.93 5.68
C ILE A 352 -14.67 -9.70 6.49
N LYS A 353 -15.76 -9.84 7.28
CA LYS A 353 -16.22 -8.75 8.14
C LYS A 353 -15.13 -8.32 9.12
N THR A 354 -14.50 -9.27 9.78
CA THR A 354 -13.46 -9.03 10.77
C THR A 354 -12.22 -8.40 10.13
N ASP A 355 -11.79 -8.90 8.97
CA ASP A 355 -10.64 -8.35 8.25
C ASP A 355 -10.86 -6.89 7.85
N LYS A 356 -12.08 -6.52 7.42
CA LYS A 356 -12.45 -5.13 7.15
C LYS A 356 -12.37 -4.25 8.41
N GLN A 357 -12.86 -4.76 9.55
CA GLN A 357 -12.82 -4.04 10.83
C GLN A 357 -11.38 -3.84 11.32
N ILE A 358 -10.53 -4.86 11.19
CA ILE A 358 -9.12 -4.77 11.56
C ILE A 358 -8.38 -3.79 10.65
N LEU A 359 -8.64 -3.85 9.35
CA LEU A 359 -8.03 -2.92 8.38
C LEU A 359 -8.40 -1.47 8.71
N ASP A 360 -9.66 -1.18 9.06
CA ASP A 360 -10.10 0.15 9.53
C ASP A 360 -9.34 0.59 10.80
N CYS A 361 -9.22 -0.30 11.79
CA CYS A 361 -8.46 -0.02 13.00
C CYS A 361 -6.98 0.29 12.69
N VAL A 362 -6.35 -0.51 11.81
CA VAL A 362 -4.95 -0.32 11.41
C VAL A 362 -4.76 1.01 10.66
N HIS A 363 -5.70 1.37 9.79
CA HIS A 363 -5.68 2.68 9.12
C HIS A 363 -5.80 3.84 10.10
N LYS A 364 -6.66 3.74 11.13
CA LYS A 364 -6.79 4.74 12.18
C LYS A 364 -5.51 4.86 13.00
N ILE A 365 -4.96 3.74 13.49
CA ILE A 365 -3.72 3.72 14.27
C ILE A 365 -2.58 4.38 13.48
N SER A 366 -2.36 3.93 12.24
CA SER A 366 -1.26 4.44 11.42
C SER A 366 -1.46 5.89 10.98
N LYS A 367 -2.72 6.40 10.92
CA LYS A 367 -2.99 7.82 10.67
C LYS A 367 -2.68 8.67 11.90
N LEU A 368 -3.13 8.24 13.09
CA LEU A 368 -2.84 8.94 14.35
C LEU A 368 -1.33 9.05 14.60
N TYR A 369 -0.57 7.99 14.26
CA TYR A 369 0.88 8.05 14.37
C TYR A 369 1.54 8.97 13.35
N LEU A 370 1.06 8.97 12.11
CA LEU A 370 1.51 9.92 11.09
C LEU A 370 1.28 11.35 11.54
N ASP A 371 0.08 11.66 12.09
CA ASP A 371 -0.25 13.00 12.57
C ASP A 371 0.71 13.42 13.70
N TYR A 372 1.00 12.52 14.64
CA TYR A 372 2.00 12.74 15.67
C TYR A 372 3.39 13.04 15.07
N CYS A 373 3.82 12.30 14.05
CA CYS A 373 5.10 12.55 13.39
C CYS A 373 5.15 13.94 12.73
N ILE A 374 4.07 14.35 12.08
CA ILE A 374 3.97 15.67 11.42
C ILE A 374 3.95 16.79 12.48
N GLU A 375 3.12 16.66 13.53
CA GLU A 375 3.00 17.62 14.61
C GLU A 375 4.34 17.88 15.34
N ASN A 376 5.19 16.84 15.47
CA ASN A 376 6.49 16.95 16.16
C ASN A 376 7.68 17.07 15.20
N GLY A 377 7.46 17.26 13.91
CA GLY A 377 8.52 17.44 12.92
C GLY A 377 9.47 16.23 12.80
N ILE A 378 8.97 15.01 12.94
CA ILE A 378 9.76 13.78 12.91
C ILE A 378 10.09 13.44 11.46
N SER A 379 11.39 13.33 11.13
CA SER A 379 11.89 12.95 9.80
C SER A 379 12.32 11.49 9.70
N LYS A 380 12.61 10.85 10.85
CA LYS A 380 13.12 9.48 10.91
C LYS A 380 12.50 8.74 12.09
N VAL A 381 12.12 7.46 11.86
CA VAL A 381 11.51 6.60 12.87
C VAL A 381 12.23 5.27 12.91
N TYR A 382 12.74 4.89 14.08
CA TYR A 382 13.28 3.56 14.35
C TYR A 382 12.20 2.62 14.86
N TYR A 383 12.21 1.35 14.46
CA TYR A 383 11.31 0.34 15.01
C TYR A 383 12.00 -1.00 15.24
N GLY A 384 11.61 -1.69 16.32
CA GLY A 384 12.19 -2.97 16.70
C GLY A 384 11.82 -4.11 15.74
N ASP A 385 12.80 -4.99 15.46
CA ASP A 385 12.61 -6.21 14.65
C ASP A 385 11.94 -7.32 15.46
N LEU A 386 10.63 -7.47 15.30
CA LEU A 386 9.86 -8.56 15.90
C LEU A 386 9.97 -9.91 15.13
N ASP A 387 10.58 -9.94 13.97
CA ASP A 387 10.72 -11.18 13.18
C ASP A 387 11.57 -12.22 13.91
N SER A 388 12.56 -11.82 14.67
CA SER A 388 13.39 -12.68 15.51
C SER A 388 12.58 -13.39 16.61
N CYS A 389 11.60 -12.70 17.19
CA CYS A 389 10.75 -13.25 18.25
C CYS A 389 9.67 -14.21 17.73
N THR A 390 9.29 -14.09 16.45
CA THR A 390 8.16 -14.85 15.86
C THR A 390 8.59 -16.07 15.05
N ARG A 391 9.80 -16.10 14.49
CA ARG A 391 10.26 -17.12 13.54
C ARG A 391 11.11 -18.24 14.10
N GLY A 392 11.67 -18.14 15.30
CA GLY A 392 12.71 -19.06 15.81
C GLY A 392 12.29 -19.98 16.95
N HIS A 393 11.31 -19.64 17.74
CA HIS A 393 10.98 -20.38 18.94
C HIS A 393 9.94 -21.46 18.70
N LYS A 394 10.41 -22.69 18.57
CA LYS A 394 9.57 -23.88 18.69
C LYS A 394 9.02 -23.96 20.13
N ASN A 395 7.70 -23.80 20.27
CA ASN A 395 6.86 -24.49 21.25
C ASN A 395 7.00 -24.22 22.77
N ASP A 396 7.82 -23.30 23.24
CA ASP A 396 7.95 -23.04 24.69
C ASP A 396 6.82 -22.16 25.27
N MET A 397 5.98 -21.61 24.39
CA MET A 397 4.85 -20.78 24.80
C MET A 397 3.54 -21.56 24.80
N SER A 398 2.62 -21.22 25.71
CA SER A 398 1.28 -21.81 25.76
C SER A 398 0.55 -21.69 24.40
N LYS A 399 -0.32 -22.65 24.09
CA LYS A 399 -1.17 -22.62 22.88
C LYS A 399 -1.93 -21.29 22.72
N PHE A 400 -2.33 -20.70 23.84
CA PHE A 400 -3.05 -19.42 23.88
C PHE A 400 -2.15 -18.22 23.51
N THR A 401 -0.92 -18.20 23.99
CA THR A 401 0.07 -17.16 23.63
C THR A 401 0.45 -17.26 22.15
N ASN A 402 0.70 -18.47 21.66
CA ASN A 402 0.98 -18.72 20.25
C ASN A 402 -0.19 -18.29 19.34
N GLN A 403 -1.44 -18.51 19.76
CA GLN A 403 -2.61 -18.02 19.02
C GLN A 403 -2.65 -16.50 18.96
N LYS A 404 -2.39 -15.79 20.06
CA LYS A 404 -2.35 -14.33 20.11
C LYS A 404 -1.29 -13.75 19.18
N LEU A 405 -0.08 -14.31 19.20
CA LEU A 405 1.01 -13.87 18.31
C LEU A 405 0.68 -14.09 16.83
N ARG A 406 0.06 -15.21 16.47
CA ARG A 406 -0.41 -15.47 15.08
C ARG A 406 -1.54 -14.55 14.65
N ASP A 407 -2.42 -14.19 15.58
CA ASP A 407 -3.57 -13.33 15.31
C ASP A 407 -3.19 -11.84 15.27
N TRP A 408 -1.99 -11.51 15.76
CA TRP A 408 -1.52 -10.14 15.76
C TRP A 408 -1.23 -9.67 14.33
N CYS A 409 -1.83 -8.53 13.96
CA CYS A 409 -1.75 -8.00 12.60
C CYS A 409 -0.52 -7.10 12.37
N TYR A 410 0.62 -7.46 12.99
CA TYR A 410 1.88 -6.72 12.93
C TYR A 410 2.29 -6.35 11.48
N GLY A 411 2.39 -7.33 10.59
CA GLY A 411 2.79 -7.09 9.20
C GLY A 411 1.87 -6.11 8.45
N LEU A 412 0.55 -6.15 8.75
CA LEU A 412 -0.40 -5.21 8.16
C LEU A 412 -0.20 -3.79 8.71
N LEU A 413 0.06 -3.66 10.02
CA LEU A 413 0.34 -2.36 10.66
C LEU A 413 1.62 -1.75 10.08
N MET A 414 2.70 -2.53 9.98
CA MET A 414 3.97 -2.08 9.42
C MET A 414 3.83 -1.64 7.97
N LEU A 415 3.15 -2.42 7.14
CA LEU A 415 2.88 -2.05 5.74
C LEU A 415 2.14 -0.71 5.64
N GLN A 416 1.16 -0.46 6.51
CA GLN A 416 0.42 0.81 6.50
C GLN A 416 1.23 1.98 7.05
N LEU A 417 2.09 1.75 8.05
CA LEU A 417 3.03 2.75 8.56
C LEU A 417 4.04 3.13 7.47
N GLU A 418 4.71 2.16 6.88
CA GLU A 418 5.69 2.37 5.81
C GLU A 418 5.08 3.17 4.65
N ASN A 419 3.92 2.73 4.15
CA ASN A 419 3.24 3.43 3.06
C ASN A 419 2.84 4.88 3.41
N LYS A 420 2.45 5.14 4.66
CA LYS A 420 2.03 6.49 5.08
C LYS A 420 3.21 7.39 5.38
N LEU A 421 4.21 6.90 6.11
CA LEU A 421 5.40 7.67 6.47
C LEU A 421 6.23 8.02 5.23
N ASN A 422 6.49 7.06 4.36
CA ASN A 422 7.21 7.29 3.09
C ASN A 422 6.53 8.31 2.18
N ARG A 423 5.20 8.41 2.26
CA ARG A 423 4.44 9.43 1.52
C ARG A 423 4.84 10.84 1.89
N TYR A 424 5.18 11.06 3.15
CA TYR A 424 5.57 12.35 3.71
C TYR A 424 7.08 12.51 3.87
N GLY A 425 7.86 11.61 3.25
CA GLY A 425 9.33 11.66 3.30
C GLY A 425 9.91 11.25 4.65
N ILE A 426 9.11 10.67 5.55
CA ILE A 426 9.56 10.18 6.85
C ILE A 426 10.18 8.80 6.67
N GLU A 427 11.45 8.66 7.01
CA GLU A 427 12.19 7.41 6.89
C GLU A 427 11.81 6.43 8.02
N LEU A 428 11.57 5.16 7.68
CA LEU A 428 11.25 4.10 8.64
C LEU A 428 12.38 3.06 8.63
N ILE A 429 13.12 2.95 9.75
CA ILE A 429 14.34 2.15 9.86
C ILE A 429 14.11 0.99 10.82
N LYS A 430 14.35 -0.23 10.33
CA LYS A 430 14.30 -1.46 11.13
C LYS A 430 15.59 -1.64 11.92
N VAL A 431 15.48 -1.86 13.24
CA VAL A 431 16.61 -2.02 14.15
C VAL A 431 16.40 -3.20 15.10
N SER A 432 17.47 -3.64 15.76
CA SER A 432 17.37 -4.65 16.80
C SER A 432 16.68 -4.09 18.05
N GLU A 433 15.70 -4.80 18.58
CA GLU A 433 15.03 -4.46 19.84
C GLU A 433 15.55 -5.27 21.05
N ALA A 434 16.64 -6.02 20.86
CA ALA A 434 17.17 -6.88 21.91
C ALA A 434 17.41 -6.10 23.21
N TYR A 435 16.81 -6.60 24.30
CA TYR A 435 16.89 -6.02 25.66
C TYR A 435 16.30 -4.62 25.84
N SER A 436 15.65 -4.01 24.84
CA SER A 436 15.07 -2.67 24.95
C SER A 436 14.10 -2.53 26.11
N SER A 437 13.24 -3.52 26.36
CA SER A 437 12.26 -3.53 27.46
C SER A 437 12.85 -4.02 28.81
N GLN A 438 14.15 -4.37 28.86
CA GLN A 438 14.81 -4.93 30.05
C GLN A 438 15.93 -4.05 30.61
N THR A 439 16.43 -3.09 29.82
CA THR A 439 17.52 -2.19 30.22
C THR A 439 16.96 -0.95 30.89
N CYS A 440 17.52 -0.57 32.02
CA CYS A 440 17.19 0.68 32.70
C CYS A 440 17.82 1.86 31.95
N PRO A 441 17.05 2.86 31.47
CA PRO A 441 17.63 4.02 30.79
C PRO A 441 18.55 4.87 31.68
N HIS A 442 18.36 4.84 33.01
CA HIS A 442 19.12 5.63 33.95
C HIS A 442 20.46 4.96 34.36
N CYS A 443 20.43 3.69 34.77
CA CYS A 443 21.63 3.04 35.32
C CYS A 443 22.18 1.88 34.47
N GLY A 444 21.57 1.56 33.33
CA GLY A 444 21.99 0.47 32.45
C GLY A 444 21.73 -0.94 32.97
N HIS A 445 21.24 -1.10 34.20
CA HIS A 445 20.97 -2.43 34.78
C HIS A 445 19.91 -3.17 33.98
N ARG A 446 20.13 -4.48 33.76
CA ARG A 446 19.19 -5.33 32.98
C ARG A 446 18.43 -6.26 33.92
N HIS A 447 17.11 -6.19 33.88
CA HIS A 447 16.23 -7.15 34.55
C HIS A 447 14.93 -7.31 33.75
N LYS A 448 14.25 -8.43 33.95
CA LYS A 448 12.98 -8.71 33.28
C LYS A 448 11.82 -8.16 34.11
N PRO A 449 11.15 -7.08 33.71
CA PRO A 449 10.04 -6.52 34.46
C PRO A 449 8.82 -7.45 34.44
N THR A 450 8.13 -7.59 35.58
CA THR A 450 6.97 -8.50 35.72
C THR A 450 5.64 -7.88 35.35
N GLY A 451 5.57 -6.55 35.21
CA GLY A 451 4.34 -5.80 34.97
C GLY A 451 4.40 -4.87 33.77
N ARG A 452 3.47 -3.92 33.77
CA ARG A 452 3.46 -2.82 32.81
C ARG A 452 4.27 -1.62 33.26
N ASN A 453 4.52 -1.52 34.54
CA ASN A 453 5.43 -0.55 35.11
C ASN A 453 6.84 -1.16 35.13
N TYR A 454 7.78 -0.40 34.63
CA TYR A 454 9.20 -0.70 34.74
C TYR A 454 9.68 -0.09 36.04
N GLU A 455 10.26 -0.89 36.93
CA GLU A 455 10.82 -0.46 38.21
C GLU A 455 12.23 -1.04 38.34
N CYS A 456 13.23 -0.19 38.54
CA CYS A 456 14.61 -0.57 38.69
C CYS A 456 15.07 -0.41 40.17
N GLN A 457 16.08 -1.19 40.56
CA GLN A 457 16.71 -1.09 41.88
C GLN A 457 17.31 0.30 42.19
N CYS A 458 17.68 1.06 41.13
CA CYS A 458 18.13 2.45 41.27
C CYS A 458 17.01 3.46 41.60
N GLY A 459 15.75 2.99 41.79
CA GLY A 459 14.60 3.85 42.02
C GLY A 459 13.89 4.39 40.75
N TYR A 460 14.40 4.06 39.55
CA TYR A 460 13.79 4.48 38.31
C TYR A 460 12.43 3.77 38.10
N LYS A 461 11.37 4.55 37.79
CA LYS A 461 10.01 4.03 37.56
C LYS A 461 9.38 4.73 36.36
N GLN A 462 8.91 3.96 35.37
CA GLN A 462 8.27 4.45 34.16
C GLN A 462 7.34 3.39 33.55
N HIS A 463 6.53 3.80 32.54
CA HIS A 463 5.74 2.86 31.76
C HIS A 463 6.65 1.97 30.92
N ARG A 464 6.57 0.64 31.08
CA ARG A 464 7.48 -0.33 30.46
C ARG A 464 7.59 -0.21 28.93
N ASP A 465 6.45 -0.02 28.22
CA ASP A 465 6.46 0.04 26.75
C ASP A 465 7.11 1.37 26.28
N VAL A 466 7.02 2.46 27.08
CA VAL A 466 7.75 3.71 26.81
C VAL A 466 9.24 3.53 27.03
N VAL A 467 9.64 2.79 28.08
CA VAL A 467 11.06 2.41 28.29
C VAL A 467 11.59 1.61 27.11
N GLY A 468 10.79 0.68 26.56
CA GLY A 468 11.15 -0.06 25.34
C GLY A 468 11.43 0.86 24.17
N ALA A 469 10.51 1.77 23.85
CA ALA A 469 10.68 2.74 22.77
C ALA A 469 11.87 3.69 23.03
N MET A 470 12.05 4.16 24.27
CA MET A 470 13.16 5.03 24.67
C MET A 470 14.52 4.35 24.47
N ASN A 471 14.64 3.09 24.87
CA ASN A 471 15.90 2.35 24.68
C ASN A 471 16.16 2.06 23.20
N ILE A 472 15.13 1.77 22.39
CA ILE A 472 15.29 1.65 20.94
C ILE A 472 15.85 2.96 20.36
N LEU A 473 15.37 4.12 20.82
CA LEU A 473 15.89 5.43 20.40
C LEU A 473 17.33 5.63 20.85
N ASN A 474 17.61 5.48 22.16
CA ASN A 474 18.92 5.71 22.75
C ASN A 474 20.01 4.79 22.17
N PHE A 475 19.67 3.54 21.80
CA PHE A 475 20.63 2.60 21.21
C PHE A 475 21.00 2.94 19.76
N ASN A 476 20.14 3.67 19.04
CA ASN A 476 20.32 3.93 17.62
C ASN A 476 20.62 5.42 17.30
N GLU A 477 20.37 6.33 18.24
CA GLU A 477 20.62 7.77 18.09
C GLU A 477 21.48 8.27 19.27
N LYS A 478 22.77 8.56 19.00
CA LYS A 478 23.73 8.92 20.04
C LYS A 478 23.39 10.23 20.75
N ASP A 479 22.74 11.14 20.04
CA ASP A 479 22.38 12.47 20.56
C ASP A 479 21.06 12.46 21.37
N ALA A 480 20.33 11.35 21.37
CA ALA A 480 19.05 11.20 22.07
C ALA A 480 19.22 10.34 23.34
N GLN A 481 19.95 10.86 24.33
CA GLN A 481 20.14 10.14 25.62
C GLN A 481 19.00 10.50 26.58
N LEU A 482 17.83 9.89 26.37
CA LEU A 482 16.65 10.14 27.19
C LEU A 482 16.62 9.20 28.41
N GLU A 483 16.36 9.75 29.58
CA GLU A 483 16.08 8.99 30.81
C GLU A 483 14.58 9.01 31.15
N LYS A 484 13.86 10.09 30.82
CA LYS A 484 12.44 10.26 31.12
C LYS A 484 11.70 10.86 29.94
N TYR A 485 10.41 10.62 29.85
CA TYR A 485 9.54 11.37 28.93
C TYR A 485 9.04 12.66 29.59
N ASN A 486 8.89 13.71 28.81
CA ASN A 486 8.38 15.01 29.25
C ASN A 486 6.85 15.04 29.22
N ASN A 487 6.27 14.43 28.18
CA ASN A 487 4.83 14.41 27.93
C ASN A 487 4.40 13.04 27.39
N LEU A 488 3.24 12.55 27.84
CA LEU A 488 2.68 11.27 27.40
C LEU A 488 1.24 11.44 26.92
N LYS A 489 1.02 11.28 25.63
CA LYS A 489 -0.30 11.28 25.01
C LYS A 489 -0.82 9.83 24.88
N TYR A 490 -1.94 9.51 25.49
CA TYR A 490 -2.56 8.18 25.40
C TYR A 490 -3.81 8.22 24.52
N LEU A 491 -3.81 7.51 23.40
CA LEU A 491 -4.89 7.50 22.42
C LEU A 491 -5.58 6.14 22.32
N ARG A 492 -6.92 6.19 22.30
CA ARG A 492 -7.76 5.02 22.02
C ARG A 492 -8.45 5.20 20.67
N ILE A 493 -8.41 4.18 19.82
CA ILE A 493 -9.20 4.15 18.60
C ILE A 493 -10.65 3.79 18.93
N ALA A 494 -11.56 4.61 18.44
CA ALA A 494 -13.01 4.39 18.57
C ALA A 494 -13.51 3.33 17.58
#